data_63ed9aa4554e32a52fff464965b706ee
#
_entry.id   63ed9aa4554e32a52fff464965b706ee
#
_cell.length_a   1.000
_cell.length_b   1.000
_cell.length_c   1.000
_cell.angle_alpha   90.00
_cell.angle_beta   90.00
_cell.angle_gamma   90.00
#
_symmetry.space_group_name_H-M   'P 1'
#
loop_
_entity.id
_entity.type
_entity.pdbx_description
1 polymer ?
#
loop_
_entity_poly.entity_id
_entity_poly.type
_entity_poly.pdbx_seq_one_letter_code
_entity_poly.pdbx_strand_id
1 'polypeptide(L)'
;MNISKVYQYRIMQGADVACDTSYPDFNAGSEVIIPISLENDSYDIILERGALKKVGELLPIKGKVLIVTDSGVPREYAETVASQFAESYIFTFPQGEQSKNFDTYMSICDELLSLSFTRKDAIIAVGGGVVGDMSGFAAATYMRGIDFYNIPTTLLSQVDSSIGGKTAIDFKGVKNIIGAFYQPKKVIIDPDVLSTLSERHIKNGLAESIKM
;
A
#
# COMPACT_ATOMS: atom_id res chain seq x y z
N MET A 1 -11.29 -7.70 -18.87
CA MET A 1 -10.91 -6.26 -18.71
C MET A 1 -9.44 -6.23 -18.33
N ASN A 2 -8.60 -5.52 -19.06
CA ASN A 2 -7.14 -5.59 -18.87
C ASN A 2 -6.73 -4.60 -17.77
N ILE A 3 -6.32 -5.10 -16.60
CA ILE A 3 -5.95 -4.31 -15.42
C ILE A 3 -4.83 -3.31 -15.77
N SER A 4 -3.90 -3.65 -16.66
CA SER A 4 -2.82 -2.75 -17.09
C SER A 4 -3.31 -1.45 -17.74
N LYS A 5 -4.47 -1.46 -18.42
CA LYS A 5 -5.07 -0.24 -19.00
C LYS A 5 -5.57 0.73 -17.94
N VAL A 6 -6.08 0.21 -16.82
CA VAL A 6 -6.59 1.02 -15.71
C VAL A 6 -5.46 1.77 -15.01
N TYR A 7 -4.31 1.12 -14.81
CA TYR A 7 -3.14 1.75 -14.22
C TYR A 7 -2.56 2.88 -15.07
N GLN A 8 -2.50 2.70 -16.38
CA GLN A 8 -1.98 3.73 -17.28
C GLN A 8 -2.84 4.99 -17.30
N TYR A 9 -4.16 4.85 -17.21
CA TYR A 9 -5.07 6.01 -17.30
C TYR A 9 -4.92 6.98 -16.11
N ARG A 10 -4.61 6.48 -14.91
CA ARG A 10 -4.42 7.32 -13.73
C ARG A 10 -3.05 8.00 -13.65
N ILE A 11 -2.04 7.31 -14.12
CA ILE A 11 -0.68 7.88 -14.24
C ILE A 11 -0.69 9.09 -15.16
N MET A 12 -1.46 9.06 -16.26
CA MET A 12 -1.57 10.17 -17.22
C MET A 12 -2.23 11.44 -16.66
N GLN A 13 -3.00 11.37 -15.58
CA GLN A 13 -3.65 12.55 -14.99
C GLN A 13 -2.79 13.30 -13.97
N GLY A 14 -1.64 12.78 -13.55
CA GLY A 14 -0.83 13.36 -12.48
C GLY A 14 0.68 13.43 -12.70
N ALA A 15 1.19 12.84 -13.75
CA ALA A 15 2.64 12.87 -14.07
C ALA A 15 2.85 12.83 -15.58
N ASP A 16 3.86 13.53 -16.08
CA ASP A 16 4.36 13.38 -17.46
C ASP A 16 5.03 12.00 -17.59
N VAL A 17 4.24 10.97 -17.89
CA VAL A 17 4.76 9.61 -18.15
C VAL A 17 4.91 9.47 -19.66
N ALA A 18 6.14 9.26 -20.11
CA ALA A 18 6.41 8.81 -21.48
C ALA A 18 5.75 7.43 -21.66
N CYS A 19 4.63 7.40 -22.36
CA CYS A 19 3.87 6.18 -22.61
C CYS A 19 4.54 5.39 -23.72
N ASP A 20 5.28 4.34 -23.38
CA ASP A 20 5.58 3.26 -24.33
C ASP A 20 4.30 2.44 -24.51
N THR A 21 3.74 2.47 -25.73
CA THR A 21 2.47 1.81 -26.08
C THR A 21 2.60 0.30 -26.29
N SER A 22 3.76 -0.29 -26.10
CA SER A 22 3.94 -1.74 -26.11
C SER A 22 3.40 -2.33 -24.78
N TYR A 23 2.18 -2.89 -24.82
CA TYR A 23 1.63 -3.62 -23.69
C TYR A 23 2.39 -4.93 -23.50
N PRO A 24 2.98 -5.20 -22.33
CA PRO A 24 3.50 -6.53 -22.06
C PRO A 24 2.33 -7.52 -22.05
N ASP A 25 2.49 -8.63 -22.77
CA ASP A 25 1.58 -9.76 -22.69
C ASP A 25 1.55 -10.26 -21.23
N PHE A 26 0.39 -10.13 -20.59
CA PHE A 26 0.18 -10.54 -19.20
C PHE A 26 0.04 -12.07 -19.14
N ASN A 27 1.12 -12.78 -19.43
CA ASN A 27 1.20 -14.22 -19.24
C ASN A 27 1.41 -14.52 -17.76
N ALA A 28 0.83 -15.61 -17.26
CA ALA A 28 1.01 -16.07 -15.89
C ALA A 28 2.52 -16.17 -15.58
N GLY A 29 3.03 -15.29 -14.68
CA GLY A 29 4.43 -15.25 -14.26
C GLY A 29 5.27 -14.10 -14.80
N SER A 30 4.72 -13.16 -15.58
CA SER A 30 5.45 -11.95 -15.97
C SER A 30 5.32 -10.86 -14.91
N GLU A 31 6.47 -10.32 -14.49
CA GLU A 31 6.57 -9.10 -13.70
C GLU A 31 6.32 -7.88 -14.60
N VAL A 32 5.51 -6.94 -14.14
CA VAL A 32 5.33 -5.64 -14.78
C VAL A 32 5.77 -4.55 -13.81
N ILE A 33 6.74 -3.74 -14.19
CA ILE A 33 7.19 -2.59 -13.42
C ILE A 33 6.63 -1.33 -14.06
N ILE A 34 5.93 -0.52 -13.27
CA ILE A 34 5.37 0.77 -13.69
C ILE A 34 6.09 1.86 -12.88
N PRO A 35 7.03 2.59 -13.49
CA PRO A 35 7.73 3.67 -12.80
C PRO A 35 6.81 4.89 -12.63
N ILE A 36 6.79 5.44 -11.44
CA ILE A 36 6.14 6.72 -11.11
C ILE A 36 7.24 7.76 -10.98
N SER A 37 7.36 8.61 -11.98
CA SER A 37 8.37 9.66 -12.04
C SER A 37 7.85 10.94 -11.43
N LEU A 38 8.45 11.36 -10.32
CA LEU A 38 8.15 12.60 -9.61
C LEU A 38 9.47 13.38 -9.42
N GLU A 39 9.38 14.68 -9.18
CA GLU A 39 10.58 15.53 -9.00
C GLU A 39 11.49 15.03 -7.87
N ASN A 40 10.95 14.58 -6.73
CA ASN A 40 11.72 14.20 -5.55
C ASN A 40 11.39 12.83 -5.04
N ASP A 41 10.38 12.17 -5.18
CA ASP A 41 10.01 10.91 -4.53
C ASP A 41 9.46 9.88 -5.53
N SER A 42 10.23 9.66 -6.61
CA SER A 42 9.92 8.64 -7.62
C SER A 42 9.94 7.24 -7.01
N TYR A 43 9.05 6.37 -7.46
CA TYR A 43 8.96 5.00 -7.00
C TYR A 43 8.41 4.07 -8.08
N ASP A 44 8.54 2.77 -7.86
CA ASP A 44 8.02 1.76 -8.77
C ASP A 44 6.77 1.09 -8.21
N ILE A 45 5.83 0.78 -9.09
CA ILE A 45 4.76 -0.17 -8.85
C ILE A 45 5.17 -1.50 -9.49
N ILE A 46 5.27 -2.55 -8.70
CA ILE A 46 5.51 -3.91 -9.17
C ILE A 46 4.18 -4.65 -9.18
N LEU A 47 3.79 -5.15 -10.35
CA LEU A 47 2.60 -5.97 -10.53
C LEU A 47 3.02 -7.37 -10.96
N GLU A 48 2.88 -8.34 -10.07
CA GLU A 48 3.26 -9.74 -10.30
C GLU A 48 2.37 -10.68 -9.50
N ARG A 49 1.92 -11.77 -10.12
CA ARG A 49 1.22 -12.85 -9.39
C ARG A 49 2.18 -13.58 -8.46
N GLY A 50 1.75 -13.78 -7.21
CA GLY A 50 2.57 -14.41 -6.18
C GLY A 50 3.62 -13.48 -5.58
N ALA A 51 3.62 -12.19 -5.91
CA ALA A 51 4.57 -11.19 -5.38
C ALA A 51 4.56 -11.12 -3.85
N LEU A 52 3.43 -11.42 -3.20
CA LEU A 52 3.34 -11.45 -1.74
C LEU A 52 4.38 -12.39 -1.10
N LYS A 53 4.77 -13.46 -1.79
CA LYS A 53 5.76 -14.45 -1.33
C LYS A 53 7.20 -14.04 -1.62
N LYS A 54 7.42 -12.93 -2.34
CA LYS A 54 8.73 -12.42 -2.76
C LYS A 54 9.04 -11.04 -2.22
N VAL A 55 8.22 -10.51 -1.31
CA VAL A 55 8.34 -9.14 -0.79
C VAL A 55 9.74 -8.86 -0.25
N GLY A 56 10.34 -9.82 0.46
CA GLY A 56 11.71 -9.68 0.99
C GLY A 56 12.79 -9.53 -0.09
N GLU A 57 12.57 -10.07 -1.28
CA GLU A 57 13.47 -9.92 -2.43
C GLU A 57 13.21 -8.59 -3.16
N LEU A 58 11.95 -8.16 -3.21
CA LEU A 58 11.53 -6.98 -3.93
C LEU A 58 11.80 -5.67 -3.16
N LEU A 59 11.88 -5.73 -1.83
CA LEU A 59 12.08 -4.56 -0.98
C LEU A 59 13.49 -4.51 -0.38
N PRO A 60 14.25 -3.43 -0.60
CA PRO A 60 15.63 -3.29 -0.13
C PRO A 60 15.74 -2.92 1.37
N ILE A 61 14.89 -3.49 2.23
CA ILE A 61 14.82 -3.15 3.65
C ILE A 61 15.86 -3.95 4.42
N LYS A 62 16.69 -3.26 5.20
CA LYS A 62 17.74 -3.88 6.05
C LYS A 62 17.45 -3.73 7.53
N GLY A 63 16.56 -2.83 7.90
CA GLY A 63 16.15 -2.55 9.28
C GLY A 63 14.96 -3.39 9.72
N LYS A 64 14.37 -2.99 10.85
CA LYS A 64 13.12 -3.55 11.34
C LYS A 64 11.96 -3.20 10.43
N VAL A 65 10.94 -4.05 10.42
CA VAL A 65 9.73 -3.84 9.64
C VAL A 65 8.51 -3.95 10.54
N LEU A 66 7.66 -2.91 10.55
CA LEU A 66 6.32 -3.00 11.11
C LEU A 66 5.32 -3.25 9.98
N ILE A 67 4.74 -4.44 9.96
CA ILE A 67 3.64 -4.77 9.05
C ILE A 67 2.35 -4.29 9.70
N VAL A 68 1.68 -3.33 9.08
CA VAL A 68 0.40 -2.81 9.54
C VAL A 68 -0.71 -3.40 8.68
N THR A 69 -1.72 -3.96 9.34
CA THR A 69 -2.88 -4.59 8.68
C THR A 69 -4.15 -4.36 9.49
N ASP A 70 -5.30 -4.74 8.95
CA ASP A 70 -6.57 -4.73 9.69
C ASP A 70 -7.16 -6.14 9.83
N SER A 71 -8.14 -6.30 10.72
CA SER A 71 -8.78 -7.59 11.02
C SER A 71 -9.62 -8.17 9.88
N GLY A 72 -9.84 -7.45 8.79
CA GLY A 72 -10.53 -7.92 7.59
C GLY A 72 -9.60 -8.53 6.55
N VAL A 73 -8.30 -8.31 6.69
CA VAL A 73 -7.28 -8.92 5.82
C VAL A 73 -6.96 -10.33 6.33
N PRO A 74 -6.89 -11.37 5.48
CA PRO A 74 -6.44 -12.69 5.91
C PRO A 74 -5.09 -12.60 6.62
N ARG A 75 -5.04 -13.13 7.84
CA ARG A 75 -3.86 -13.07 8.71
C ARG A 75 -2.60 -13.62 8.06
N GLU A 76 -2.77 -14.66 7.24
CA GLU A 76 -1.71 -15.29 6.48
C GLU A 76 -0.96 -14.33 5.54
N TYR A 77 -1.59 -13.24 5.07
CA TYR A 77 -0.91 -12.27 4.21
C TYR A 77 0.15 -11.49 4.98
N ALA A 78 -0.21 -10.95 6.14
CA ALA A 78 0.75 -10.27 7.00
C ALA A 78 1.85 -11.21 7.51
N GLU A 79 1.50 -12.45 7.88
CA GLU A 79 2.46 -13.48 8.32
C GLU A 79 3.42 -13.88 7.18
N THR A 80 2.92 -14.03 5.95
CA THR A 80 3.74 -14.31 4.78
C THR A 80 4.76 -13.20 4.52
N VAL A 81 4.35 -11.94 4.65
CA VAL A 81 5.25 -10.79 4.50
C VAL A 81 6.26 -10.78 5.65
N ALA A 82 5.80 -10.91 6.90
CA ALA A 82 6.66 -10.86 8.09
C ALA A 82 7.77 -11.91 8.06
N SER A 83 7.45 -13.13 7.63
CA SER A 83 8.40 -14.25 7.59
C SER A 83 9.61 -14.03 6.65
N GLN A 84 9.56 -13.02 5.79
CA GLN A 84 10.62 -12.71 4.82
C GLN A 84 11.65 -11.70 5.34
N PHE A 85 11.45 -11.15 6.55
CA PHE A 85 12.36 -10.20 7.15
C PHE A 85 12.96 -10.74 8.45
N ALA A 86 14.22 -10.42 8.72
CA ALA A 86 14.94 -10.92 9.89
C ALA A 86 14.37 -10.38 11.21
N GLU A 87 13.86 -9.15 11.20
CA GLU A 87 13.22 -8.52 12.37
C GLU A 87 11.95 -7.81 11.92
N SER A 88 10.82 -8.44 12.20
CA SER A 88 9.50 -7.98 11.76
C SER A 88 8.46 -8.12 12.86
N TYR A 89 7.51 -7.20 12.87
CA TYR A 89 6.41 -7.15 13.82
C TYR A 89 5.11 -6.90 13.07
N ILE A 90 3.99 -7.41 13.58
CA ILE A 90 2.67 -7.24 12.97
C ILE A 90 1.78 -6.45 13.92
N PHE A 91 1.28 -5.32 13.44
CA PHE A 91 0.26 -4.52 14.11
C PHE A 91 -1.07 -4.66 13.38
N THR A 92 -2.11 -5.10 14.10
CA THR A 92 -3.45 -5.31 13.53
C THR A 92 -4.46 -4.44 14.27
N PHE A 93 -5.24 -3.65 13.53
CA PHE A 93 -6.35 -2.86 14.08
C PHE A 93 -7.71 -3.36 13.53
N PRO A 94 -8.86 -2.98 14.12
CA PRO A 94 -10.17 -3.37 13.64
C PRO A 94 -10.43 -2.86 12.21
N GLN A 95 -11.00 -3.71 11.34
CA GLN A 95 -11.34 -3.32 9.97
C GLN A 95 -12.38 -2.21 9.92
N GLY A 96 -12.34 -1.43 8.84
CA GLY A 96 -13.39 -0.46 8.48
C GLY A 96 -12.97 1.00 8.70
N GLU A 97 -13.73 1.90 8.08
CA GLU A 97 -13.46 3.35 8.07
C GLU A 97 -13.44 3.97 9.48
N GLN A 98 -14.19 3.41 10.42
CA GLN A 98 -14.21 3.88 11.82
C GLN A 98 -12.85 3.78 12.50
N SER A 99 -11.95 2.93 12.01
CA SER A 99 -10.57 2.81 12.52
C SER A 99 -9.62 3.87 11.93
N LYS A 100 -10.08 4.66 10.98
CA LYS A 100 -9.29 5.72 10.34
C LYS A 100 -9.30 6.99 11.18
N ASN A 101 -8.74 6.93 12.38
CA ASN A 101 -8.84 7.97 13.42
C ASN A 101 -7.51 8.17 14.17
N PHE A 102 -7.48 9.17 15.06
CA PHE A 102 -6.31 9.48 15.88
C PHE A 102 -5.93 8.35 16.84
N ASP A 103 -6.87 7.63 17.42
CA ASP A 103 -6.56 6.60 18.41
C ASP A 103 -5.78 5.45 17.77
N THR A 104 -6.21 5.00 16.59
CA THR A 104 -5.48 3.98 15.82
C THR A 104 -4.11 4.50 15.37
N TYR A 105 -4.03 5.75 14.89
CA TYR A 105 -2.77 6.38 14.52
C TYR A 105 -1.79 6.43 15.69
N MET A 106 -2.25 6.87 16.87
CA MET A 106 -1.41 6.90 18.07
C MET A 106 -0.95 5.50 18.47
N SER A 107 -1.84 4.49 18.36
CA SER A 107 -1.47 3.11 18.67
C SER A 107 -0.37 2.57 17.73
N ILE A 108 -0.38 2.93 16.44
CA ILE A 108 0.71 2.59 15.52
C ILE A 108 2.02 3.29 15.96
N CYS A 109 1.95 4.57 16.33
CA CYS A 109 3.12 5.32 16.80
C CYS A 109 3.67 4.77 18.12
N ASP A 110 2.80 4.37 19.04
CA ASP A 110 3.18 3.74 20.31
C ASP A 110 3.89 2.39 20.08
N GLU A 111 3.40 1.58 19.14
CA GLU A 111 4.05 0.33 18.75
C GLU A 111 5.45 0.57 18.20
N LEU A 112 5.59 1.51 17.25
CA LEU A 112 6.90 1.90 16.69
C LEU A 112 7.87 2.36 17.78
N LEU A 113 7.40 3.16 18.75
CA LEU A 113 8.20 3.66 19.84
C LEU A 113 8.61 2.54 20.81
N SER A 114 7.67 1.68 21.20
CA SER A 114 7.91 0.57 22.13
C SER A 114 8.94 -0.42 21.60
N LEU A 115 8.94 -0.64 20.30
CA LEU A 115 9.88 -1.49 19.57
C LEU A 115 11.18 -0.78 19.18
N SER A 116 11.34 0.48 19.59
CA SER A 116 12.53 1.31 19.33
C SER A 116 12.86 1.41 17.82
N PHE A 117 11.84 1.69 17.00
CA PHE A 117 12.03 1.95 15.58
C PHE A 117 12.82 3.24 15.35
N THR A 118 13.65 3.23 14.33
CA THR A 118 14.52 4.35 13.93
C THR A 118 14.22 4.78 12.50
N ARG A 119 14.89 5.82 12.00
CA ARG A 119 14.76 6.26 10.59
C ARG A 119 15.30 5.27 9.56
N LYS A 120 15.95 4.19 9.99
CA LYS A 120 16.47 3.13 9.11
C LYS A 120 15.50 1.96 8.97
N ASP A 121 14.41 2.01 9.71
CA ASP A 121 13.38 1.00 9.76
C ASP A 121 12.20 1.42 8.87
N ALA A 122 11.26 0.53 8.63
CA ALA A 122 10.20 0.75 7.66
C ALA A 122 8.83 0.30 8.15
N ILE A 123 7.78 0.91 7.58
CA ILE A 123 6.40 0.41 7.68
C ILE A 123 6.01 -0.23 6.34
N ILE A 124 5.41 -1.42 6.40
CA ILE A 124 4.75 -2.05 5.27
C ILE A 124 3.24 -2.11 5.56
N ALA A 125 2.44 -1.44 4.75
CA ALA A 125 0.99 -1.60 4.77
C ALA A 125 0.58 -2.85 4.00
N VAL A 126 -0.16 -3.76 4.63
CA VAL A 126 -0.75 -4.93 3.97
C VAL A 126 -2.25 -4.85 4.14
N GLY A 127 -2.98 -4.29 3.17
CA GLY A 127 -4.41 -4.08 3.34
C GLY A 127 -5.10 -3.24 2.28
N GLY A 128 -6.30 -2.80 2.60
CA GLY A 128 -7.08 -1.86 1.79
C GLY A 128 -6.65 -0.40 1.98
N GLY A 129 -7.43 0.53 1.44
CA GLY A 129 -7.14 1.97 1.51
C GLY A 129 -6.99 2.52 2.93
N VAL A 130 -7.80 2.05 3.90
CA VAL A 130 -7.69 2.47 5.30
C VAL A 130 -6.32 2.10 5.87
N VAL A 131 -5.85 0.87 5.61
CA VAL A 131 -4.52 0.41 6.06
C VAL A 131 -3.42 1.24 5.42
N GLY A 132 -3.50 1.48 4.11
CA GLY A 132 -2.53 2.29 3.38
C GLY A 132 -2.44 3.72 3.91
N ASP A 133 -3.59 4.38 4.10
CA ASP A 133 -3.67 5.75 4.59
C ASP A 133 -3.12 5.90 6.02
N MET A 134 -3.53 5.00 6.93
CA MET A 134 -3.06 4.99 8.32
C MET A 134 -1.56 4.75 8.43
N SER A 135 -1.07 3.75 7.71
CA SER A 135 0.36 3.39 7.68
C SER A 135 1.22 4.49 7.08
N GLY A 136 0.78 5.05 5.95
CA GLY A 136 1.50 6.12 5.28
C GLY A 136 1.53 7.40 6.11
N PHE A 137 0.45 7.75 6.79
CA PHE A 137 0.42 8.91 7.68
C PHE A 137 1.30 8.70 8.93
N ALA A 138 1.29 7.52 9.52
CA ALA A 138 2.21 7.18 10.60
C ALA A 138 3.67 7.25 10.13
N ALA A 139 3.99 6.70 8.96
CA ALA A 139 5.33 6.78 8.38
C ALA A 139 5.77 8.21 8.10
N ALA A 140 4.88 9.06 7.58
CA ALA A 140 5.18 10.45 7.26
C ALA A 140 5.54 11.28 8.50
N THR A 141 4.97 10.95 9.65
CA THR A 141 5.07 11.76 10.87
C THR A 141 6.02 11.20 11.91
N TYR A 142 6.11 9.86 12.03
CA TYR A 142 7.02 9.22 12.97
C TYR A 142 8.47 9.60 12.63
N MET A 143 9.21 10.14 13.60
CA MET A 143 10.58 10.66 13.46
C MET A 143 10.76 11.67 12.30
N ARG A 144 9.71 12.33 11.83
CA ARG A 144 9.62 13.23 10.66
C ARG A 144 9.80 12.54 9.32
N GLY A 145 9.48 11.25 9.26
CA GLY A 145 9.51 10.40 8.08
C GLY A 145 10.40 9.17 8.25
N ILE A 146 9.80 8.00 7.99
CA ILE A 146 10.49 6.72 7.84
C ILE A 146 10.01 6.06 6.56
N ASP A 147 10.76 5.10 6.02
CA ASP A 147 10.38 4.44 4.78
C ASP A 147 9.03 3.74 4.88
N PHE A 148 8.24 3.88 3.82
CA PHE A 148 6.89 3.34 3.68
C PHE A 148 6.76 2.53 2.40
N TYR A 149 6.14 1.36 2.51
CA TYR A 149 5.84 0.46 1.40
C TYR A 149 4.38 0.05 1.45
N ASN A 150 3.75 -0.14 0.28
CA ASN A 150 2.33 -0.47 0.22
C ASN A 150 2.09 -1.79 -0.54
N ILE A 151 1.37 -2.70 0.09
CA ILE A 151 0.91 -3.97 -0.49
C ILE A 151 -0.62 -3.97 -0.46
N PRO A 152 -1.26 -3.41 -1.48
CA PRO A 152 -2.71 -3.28 -1.54
C PRO A 152 -3.40 -4.63 -1.73
N THR A 153 -4.35 -4.97 -0.86
CA THR A 153 -5.06 -6.25 -0.89
C THR A 153 -6.50 -6.16 -1.37
N THR A 154 -7.02 -4.96 -1.65
CA THR A 154 -8.34 -4.78 -2.29
C THR A 154 -8.18 -4.26 -3.70
N LEU A 155 -9.13 -4.58 -4.59
CA LEU A 155 -9.08 -4.07 -5.96
C LEU A 155 -9.09 -2.54 -6.00
N LEU A 156 -9.91 -1.89 -5.15
CA LEU A 156 -9.93 -0.43 -5.03
C LEU A 156 -8.55 0.14 -4.65
N SER A 157 -7.86 -0.48 -3.70
CA SER A 157 -6.53 0.00 -3.31
C SER A 157 -5.48 -0.30 -4.38
N GLN A 158 -5.59 -1.42 -5.09
CA GLN A 158 -4.67 -1.75 -6.18
C GLN A 158 -4.76 -0.77 -7.35
N VAL A 159 -5.97 -0.30 -7.68
CA VAL A 159 -6.17 0.59 -8.84
C VAL A 159 -6.13 2.08 -8.49
N ASP A 160 -6.31 2.45 -7.22
CA ASP A 160 -6.44 3.85 -6.82
C ASP A 160 -5.64 4.23 -5.57
N SER A 161 -6.09 3.84 -4.38
CA SER A 161 -5.67 4.49 -3.13
C SER A 161 -4.23 4.19 -2.71
N SER A 162 -3.57 3.16 -3.27
CA SER A 162 -2.15 2.91 -3.01
C SER A 162 -1.20 3.81 -3.81
N ILE A 163 -1.73 4.64 -4.72
CA ILE A 163 -0.97 5.44 -5.68
C ILE A 163 -1.20 6.93 -5.42
N GLY A 164 -0.14 7.74 -5.54
CA GLY A 164 -0.23 9.21 -5.42
C GLY A 164 0.02 9.75 -4.03
N GLY A 165 0.41 8.91 -3.05
CA GLY A 165 0.93 9.33 -1.75
C GLY A 165 -0.05 10.09 -0.85
N LYS A 166 -1.34 10.04 -1.13
CA LYS A 166 -2.35 10.63 -0.24
C LYS A 166 -2.51 9.75 0.99
N THR A 167 -2.14 10.27 2.15
CA THR A 167 -2.25 9.56 3.43
C THR A 167 -2.99 10.44 4.41
N ALA A 168 -4.01 9.94 5.09
CA ALA A 168 -4.83 10.74 5.96
C ALA A 168 -5.60 9.93 7.00
N ILE A 169 -6.12 10.66 7.99
CA ILE A 169 -7.08 10.18 8.98
C ILE A 169 -8.33 11.05 8.97
N ASP A 170 -9.41 10.50 9.49
CA ASP A 170 -10.67 11.23 9.71
C ASP A 170 -10.62 11.96 11.04
N PHE A 171 -11.24 13.14 11.11
CA PHE A 171 -11.30 13.91 12.33
C PHE A 171 -12.64 14.62 12.47
N LYS A 172 -13.28 14.47 13.64
CA LYS A 172 -14.58 15.10 13.99
C LYS A 172 -15.66 14.93 12.91
N GLY A 173 -15.74 13.73 12.31
CA GLY A 173 -16.74 13.41 11.29
C GLY A 173 -16.41 13.89 9.88
N VAL A 174 -15.26 14.53 9.68
CA VAL A 174 -14.76 14.95 8.36
C VAL A 174 -13.71 13.94 7.89
N LYS A 175 -13.95 13.36 6.70
CA LYS A 175 -13.04 12.37 6.12
C LYS A 175 -11.77 13.00 5.57
N ASN A 176 -10.65 12.30 5.75
CA ASN A 176 -9.35 12.62 5.13
C ASN A 176 -8.86 14.05 5.40
N ILE A 177 -9.24 14.67 6.53
CA ILE A 177 -8.98 16.10 6.78
C ILE A 177 -7.58 16.35 7.37
N ILE A 178 -7.01 15.35 8.04
CA ILE A 178 -5.66 15.44 8.62
C ILE A 178 -4.80 14.39 7.96
N GLY A 179 -3.69 14.81 7.35
CA GLY A 179 -2.83 13.89 6.64
C GLY A 179 -1.60 14.56 6.04
N ALA A 180 -0.91 13.81 5.20
CA ALA A 180 0.27 14.25 4.47
C ALA A 180 0.28 13.67 3.05
N PHE A 181 0.95 14.36 2.14
CA PHE A 181 1.38 13.75 0.89
C PHE A 181 2.71 13.04 1.17
N TYR A 182 2.68 11.71 1.21
CA TYR A 182 3.85 10.89 1.51
C TYR A 182 3.90 9.69 0.55
N GLN A 183 4.85 9.74 -0.37
CA GLN A 183 4.96 8.71 -1.39
C GLN A 183 5.52 7.41 -0.79
N PRO A 184 4.96 6.23 -1.15
CA PRO A 184 5.59 4.97 -0.81
C PRO A 184 6.92 4.85 -1.56
N LYS A 185 7.89 4.16 -0.98
CA LYS A 185 9.15 3.83 -1.67
C LYS A 185 8.92 2.77 -2.76
N LYS A 186 7.90 1.95 -2.61
CA LYS A 186 7.45 0.98 -3.61
C LYS A 186 6.02 0.52 -3.32
N VAL A 187 5.28 0.19 -4.38
CA VAL A 187 3.97 -0.48 -4.27
C VAL A 187 4.10 -1.87 -4.89
N ILE A 188 3.69 -2.91 -4.15
CA ILE A 188 3.70 -4.29 -4.64
C ILE A 188 2.27 -4.78 -4.79
N ILE A 189 1.87 -5.09 -6.00
CA ILE A 189 0.53 -5.54 -6.34
C ILE A 189 0.58 -7.00 -6.73
N ASP A 190 -0.03 -7.83 -5.89
CA ASP A 190 -0.28 -9.23 -6.17
C ASP A 190 -1.75 -9.44 -6.49
N PRO A 191 -2.13 -9.74 -7.75
CA PRO A 191 -3.52 -10.00 -8.10
C PRO A 191 -4.12 -11.24 -7.42
N ASP A 192 -3.30 -12.19 -6.95
CA ASP A 192 -3.79 -13.43 -6.35
C ASP A 192 -4.46 -13.18 -4.99
N VAL A 193 -4.09 -12.12 -4.28
CA VAL A 193 -4.73 -11.74 -3.00
C VAL A 193 -6.19 -11.31 -3.17
N LEU A 194 -6.63 -10.97 -4.38
CA LEU A 194 -8.01 -10.61 -4.68
C LEU A 194 -8.96 -11.81 -4.59
N SER A 195 -8.45 -13.04 -4.62
CA SER A 195 -9.25 -14.27 -4.55
C SER A 195 -10.05 -14.41 -3.23
N THR A 196 -9.62 -13.75 -2.17
CA THR A 196 -10.29 -13.77 -0.86
C THR A 196 -11.32 -12.65 -0.67
N LEU A 197 -11.42 -11.72 -1.65
CA LEU A 197 -12.37 -10.61 -1.55
C LEU A 197 -13.81 -11.03 -1.80
N SER A 198 -14.72 -10.44 -1.04
CA SER A 198 -16.15 -10.54 -1.35
C SER A 198 -16.48 -9.86 -2.70
N GLU A 199 -17.54 -10.33 -3.34
CA GLU A 199 -18.06 -9.76 -4.60
C GLU A 199 -18.32 -8.24 -4.48
N ARG A 200 -18.75 -7.77 -3.32
CA ARG A 200 -18.99 -6.34 -3.03
C ARG A 200 -17.69 -5.54 -3.16
N HIS A 201 -16.59 -6.03 -2.60
CA HIS A 201 -15.28 -5.34 -2.68
C HIS A 201 -14.72 -5.34 -4.09
N ILE A 202 -14.92 -6.42 -4.85
CA ILE A 202 -14.56 -6.47 -6.27
C ILE A 202 -15.37 -5.42 -7.06
N LYS A 203 -16.70 -5.37 -6.86
CA LYS A 203 -17.56 -4.38 -7.55
C LYS A 203 -17.18 -2.94 -7.22
N ASN A 204 -16.79 -2.65 -5.97
CA ASN A 204 -16.32 -1.31 -5.59
C ASN A 204 -15.05 -0.90 -6.36
N GLY A 205 -14.09 -1.79 -6.46
CA GLY A 205 -12.86 -1.52 -7.24
C GLY A 205 -13.14 -1.37 -8.73
N LEU A 206 -14.04 -2.20 -9.30
CA LEU A 206 -14.45 -2.08 -10.70
C LEU A 206 -15.18 -0.75 -10.98
N ALA A 207 -16.01 -0.27 -10.05
CA ALA A 207 -16.69 1.01 -10.21
C ALA A 207 -15.69 2.18 -10.30
N GLU A 208 -14.64 2.18 -9.48
CA GLU A 208 -13.56 3.17 -9.55
C GLU A 208 -12.79 3.05 -10.88
N SER A 209 -12.51 1.82 -11.32
CA SER A 209 -11.84 1.58 -12.61
C SER A 209 -12.63 2.07 -13.83
N ILE A 210 -13.96 2.12 -13.74
CA ILE A 210 -14.85 2.62 -14.82
C ILE A 210 -14.93 4.15 -14.78
N LYS A 211 -14.87 4.74 -13.58
CA LYS A 211 -14.91 6.20 -13.36
C LYS A 211 -13.67 6.90 -13.92
N MET A 212 -12.53 6.21 -13.98
CA MET A 212 -11.27 6.69 -14.56
C MET A 212 -11.31 6.64 -16.09
#